data_29e3b0e3caa5c388c4caea94332a4117
#
_entry.id   29e3b0e3caa5c388c4caea94332a4117
#
_cell.length_a   1.000
_cell.length_b   1.000
_cell.length_c   1.000
_cell.angle_alpha   90.00
_cell.angle_beta   90.00
_cell.angle_gamma   90.00
#
_symmetry.space_group_name_H-M   'P 1'
#
loop_
_entity.id
_entity.type
_entity.pdbx_description
1 polymer ?
#
loop_
_entity_poly.entity_id
_entity_poly.type
_entity_poly.pdbx_seq_one_letter_code
_entity_poly.pdbx_strand_id
1 'polypeptide(L)'
;MPYCEVGRYADGDKWEGVRVYYRRYGRGATKVLLIIGLAGTHDSWGPQIKGLTGSLEPADDEALRPDEEAAGGDGDGIEVCCFDNRGAGRSSVPPNKSYYSTAIMATDALALMDHLGWKKAHVFGHSMGAMIACKLAAIAPHRLCSLALLNVTGGGFQCFPKVDGQMLSLAFRFLRAKTPEERALVDLETHYTKEYLEETVGSCTRRMVLYQEYVKGISSTGMQSNCGFEGQINACWTHNMTTKELDTIRSAGFLVSVIHGRYDIIAQLCHAKRLAESLLPVARMVELHGAHLVSHERPDEVNNALMDLIKATGSVMKPEEWSAQPENTSGKLKKTKHLRFLFKANCSGSNLLRCILIRDWGTHFREAHYRHDANR
;
A
#
# COMPACT_ATOMS: atom_id res chain seq x y z
N MET A 1 24.98 -2.91 1.96
CA MET A 1 23.67 -3.60 1.75
C MET A 1 22.56 -2.67 2.17
N PRO A 2 21.48 -2.54 1.43
CA PRO A 2 20.45 -1.53 1.66
C PRO A 2 19.50 -1.91 2.82
N TYR A 3 20.00 -1.81 4.04
CA TYR A 3 19.21 -2.00 5.27
C TYR A 3 19.29 -0.75 6.13
N CYS A 4 18.15 -0.39 6.73
CA CYS A 4 18.03 0.67 7.71
C CYS A 4 17.59 0.07 9.05
N GLU A 5 18.26 0.38 10.15
CA GLU A 5 17.84 0.04 11.50
C GLU A 5 16.78 1.06 11.95
N VAL A 6 15.55 0.58 12.21
CA VAL A 6 14.40 1.46 12.47
C VAL A 6 13.83 1.35 13.89
N GLY A 7 14.36 0.45 14.71
CA GLY A 7 13.90 0.27 16.08
C GLY A 7 14.36 -1.04 16.69
N ARG A 8 13.76 -1.39 17.82
CA ARG A 8 14.07 -2.62 18.57
C ARG A 8 12.80 -3.28 19.08
N TYR A 9 12.88 -4.59 19.35
CA TYR A 9 11.85 -5.36 20.03
C TYR A 9 12.47 -6.28 21.08
N ALA A 10 11.70 -6.64 22.10
CA ALA A 10 12.13 -7.60 23.10
C ALA A 10 11.80 -9.03 22.62
N ASP A 11 12.78 -9.92 22.71
CA ASP A 11 12.64 -11.37 22.51
C ASP A 11 13.20 -12.08 23.75
N GLY A 12 12.30 -12.43 24.68
CA GLY A 12 12.66 -12.84 26.03
C GLY A 12 13.41 -11.70 26.74
N ASP A 13 14.61 -12.00 27.27
CA ASP A 13 15.46 -11.04 27.97
C ASP A 13 16.39 -10.22 27.05
N LYS A 14 16.31 -10.43 25.73
CA LYS A 14 17.15 -9.76 24.74
C LYS A 14 16.40 -8.70 23.98
N TRP A 15 17.13 -7.65 23.59
CA TRP A 15 16.64 -6.61 22.68
C TRP A 15 17.26 -6.82 21.30
N GLU A 16 16.41 -7.09 20.32
CA GLU A 16 16.79 -7.29 18.92
C GLU A 16 16.45 -6.04 18.06
N GLY A 17 17.37 -5.70 17.16
CA GLY A 17 17.16 -4.61 16.21
C GLY A 17 16.15 -4.95 15.13
N VAL A 18 15.30 -4.00 14.77
CA VAL A 18 14.43 -4.09 13.60
C VAL A 18 15.09 -3.42 12.43
N ARG A 19 15.37 -4.17 11.38
CA ARG A 19 15.94 -3.65 10.13
C ARG A 19 14.93 -3.77 9.02
N VAL A 20 14.77 -2.71 8.23
CA VAL A 20 14.00 -2.71 7.00
C VAL A 20 14.92 -2.74 5.80
N TYR A 21 14.58 -3.58 4.82
CA TYR A 21 15.25 -3.63 3.53
C TYR A 21 14.63 -2.57 2.62
N TYR A 22 15.47 -1.79 1.93
CA TYR A 22 15.01 -0.76 0.99
C TYR A 22 15.78 -0.78 -0.32
N ARG A 23 15.24 -0.12 -1.34
CA ARG A 23 15.88 0.14 -2.62
C ARG A 23 15.60 1.57 -3.07
N ARG A 24 16.59 2.17 -3.71
CA ARG A 24 16.47 3.50 -4.33
C ARG A 24 16.55 3.39 -5.84
N TYR A 25 15.83 4.27 -6.53
CA TYR A 25 15.75 4.32 -7.98
C TYR A 25 15.77 5.76 -8.45
N GLY A 26 16.40 6.01 -9.60
CA GLY A 26 16.55 7.37 -10.12
C GLY A 26 17.43 8.25 -9.25
N ARG A 27 17.60 9.50 -9.66
CA ARG A 27 18.34 10.54 -8.92
C ARG A 27 17.63 11.88 -9.14
N GLY A 28 17.63 12.77 -8.16
CA GLY A 28 17.07 14.10 -8.27
C GLY A 28 16.70 14.74 -6.94
N ALA A 29 16.32 16.02 -7.01
CA ALA A 29 15.91 16.80 -5.84
C ALA A 29 14.54 16.36 -5.30
N THR A 30 13.63 15.89 -6.16
CA THR A 30 12.31 15.43 -5.76
C THR A 30 12.40 14.03 -5.14
N LYS A 31 12.09 13.92 -3.84
CA LYS A 31 12.15 12.66 -3.08
C LYS A 31 10.76 12.04 -2.96
N VAL A 32 10.64 10.76 -3.30
CA VAL A 32 9.38 9.99 -3.25
C VAL A 32 9.58 8.72 -2.43
N LEU A 33 8.84 8.59 -1.34
CA LEU A 33 8.80 7.38 -0.51
C LEU A 33 7.55 6.56 -0.85
N LEU A 34 7.74 5.31 -1.25
CA LEU A 34 6.67 4.36 -1.58
C LEU A 34 6.51 3.33 -0.46
N ILE A 35 5.31 3.22 0.11
CA ILE A 35 4.98 2.33 1.22
C ILE A 35 3.97 1.29 0.74
N ILE A 36 4.41 0.03 0.66
CA ILE A 36 3.59 -1.08 0.15
C ILE A 36 2.61 -1.61 1.21
N GLY A 37 1.57 -2.30 0.75
CA GLY A 37 0.54 -2.92 1.56
C GLY A 37 0.95 -4.22 2.25
N LEU A 38 -0.07 -4.90 2.79
CA LEU A 38 0.04 -6.19 3.47
C LEU A 38 0.69 -7.23 2.56
N ALA A 39 1.67 -7.96 3.08
CA ALA A 39 2.41 -9.03 2.41
C ALA A 39 3.17 -8.62 1.13
N GLY A 40 3.07 -7.37 0.71
CA GLY A 40 3.80 -6.84 -0.43
C GLY A 40 5.26 -6.53 -0.10
N THR A 41 6.10 -6.54 -1.14
CA THR A 41 7.51 -6.17 -1.09
C THR A 41 7.77 -4.92 -1.93
N HIS A 42 8.96 -4.35 -1.82
CA HIS A 42 9.41 -3.21 -2.61
C HIS A 42 9.23 -3.41 -4.13
N ASP A 43 9.33 -4.66 -4.62
CA ASP A 43 9.17 -5.01 -6.05
C ASP A 43 7.76 -4.71 -6.59
N SER A 44 6.75 -4.68 -5.72
CA SER A 44 5.36 -4.39 -6.12
C SER A 44 5.16 -2.98 -6.69
N TRP A 45 6.15 -2.10 -6.57
CA TRP A 45 6.09 -0.74 -7.08
C TRP A 45 6.71 -0.56 -8.48
N GLY A 46 7.07 -1.66 -9.17
CA GLY A 46 7.73 -1.62 -10.48
C GLY A 46 7.10 -0.63 -11.48
N PRO A 47 5.78 -0.68 -11.75
CA PRO A 47 5.14 0.25 -12.68
C PRO A 47 5.27 1.73 -12.27
N GLN A 48 5.20 2.04 -10.96
CA GLN A 48 5.34 3.40 -10.46
C GLN A 48 6.79 3.88 -10.47
N ILE A 49 7.73 3.00 -10.11
CA ILE A 49 9.17 3.29 -10.20
C ILE A 49 9.53 3.66 -11.64
N LYS A 50 9.14 2.81 -12.61
CA LYS A 50 9.40 3.06 -14.03
C LYS A 50 8.75 4.36 -14.52
N GLY A 51 7.50 4.62 -14.11
CA GLY A 51 6.78 5.83 -14.52
C GLY A 51 7.34 7.12 -13.93
N LEU A 52 7.87 7.07 -12.71
CA LEU A 52 8.43 8.24 -12.02
C LEU A 52 9.90 8.49 -12.37
N THR A 53 10.71 7.45 -12.59
CA THR A 53 12.17 7.58 -12.80
C THR A 53 12.63 7.26 -14.21
N GLY A 54 11.78 6.63 -15.02
CA GLY A 54 12.12 6.13 -16.35
C GLY A 54 12.89 4.80 -16.37
N SER A 55 13.35 4.30 -15.20
CA SER A 55 14.17 3.08 -15.10
C SER A 55 13.71 2.18 -13.96
N LEU A 56 14.00 0.88 -14.08
CA LEU A 56 13.86 -0.11 -12.99
C LEU A 56 15.23 -0.53 -12.42
N GLU A 57 16.32 0.06 -12.92
CA GLU A 57 17.64 -0.21 -12.38
C GLU A 57 17.80 0.50 -11.03
N PRO A 58 18.12 -0.25 -9.96
CA PRO A 58 18.39 0.36 -8.67
C PRO A 58 19.59 1.31 -8.76
N ALA A 59 19.52 2.45 -8.07
CA ALA A 59 20.66 3.30 -7.86
C ALA A 59 21.66 2.56 -6.95
N ASP A 60 22.89 2.30 -7.43
CA ASP A 60 23.93 1.63 -6.66
C ASP A 60 24.32 2.49 -5.45
N ASP A 61 24.21 1.91 -4.26
CA ASP A 61 24.60 2.57 -3.00
C ASP A 61 26.14 2.78 -2.89
N GLU A 62 26.93 2.08 -3.70
CA GLU A 62 28.40 2.15 -3.71
C GLU A 62 28.99 3.29 -4.57
N ALA A 63 28.17 3.93 -5.41
CA ALA A 63 28.65 4.95 -6.35
C ALA A 63 28.60 6.39 -5.80
N LEU A 64 28.18 6.61 -4.58
CA LEU A 64 28.22 7.92 -3.96
C LEU A 64 29.62 8.19 -3.42
N ARG A 65 30.54 8.62 -4.30
CA ARG A 65 31.76 9.30 -3.83
C ARG A 65 31.32 10.64 -3.23
N PRO A 66 31.90 11.04 -2.06
CA PRO A 66 31.56 12.33 -1.43
C PRO A 66 31.71 13.54 -2.36
N ASP A 67 32.53 13.40 -3.40
CA ASP A 67 32.83 14.45 -4.37
C ASP A 67 31.73 14.60 -5.45
N GLU A 68 30.87 13.60 -5.64
CA GLU A 68 29.74 13.63 -6.57
C GLU A 68 28.45 14.19 -5.92
N GLU A 69 28.33 14.15 -4.58
CA GLU A 69 27.25 14.83 -3.87
C GLU A 69 27.36 16.38 -3.99
N ALA A 70 28.57 16.89 -4.12
CA ALA A 70 28.81 18.32 -4.30
C ALA A 70 28.59 18.79 -5.76
N ALA A 71 28.64 17.87 -6.73
CA ALA A 71 28.37 18.13 -8.15
C ALA A 71 26.96 17.65 -8.55
N GLY A 72 26.24 17.01 -7.65
CA GLY A 72 24.93 16.42 -7.85
C GLY A 72 23.86 17.46 -7.98
N GLY A 73 23.63 17.74 -9.17
CA GLY A 73 22.56 18.37 -9.85
C GLY A 73 21.36 18.77 -9.00
N ASP A 74 21.20 20.04 -8.95
CA ASP A 74 19.94 20.80 -8.89
C ASP A 74 19.06 20.42 -10.11
N GLY A 75 19.05 19.13 -10.46
CA GLY A 75 18.37 18.58 -11.63
C GLY A 75 16.92 18.22 -11.28
N ASP A 76 16.00 18.53 -12.18
CA ASP A 76 14.54 18.27 -12.14
C ASP A 76 14.15 16.77 -11.97
N GLY A 77 15.09 15.89 -11.55
CA GLY A 77 14.87 14.45 -11.44
C GLY A 77 14.12 14.01 -10.18
N ILE A 78 13.62 12.79 -10.23
CA ILE A 78 12.91 12.14 -9.12
C ILE A 78 13.79 10.99 -8.59
N GLU A 79 14.01 10.98 -7.28
CA GLU A 79 14.57 9.84 -6.55
C GLU A 79 13.46 9.15 -5.77
N VAL A 80 13.26 7.86 -6.05
CA VAL A 80 12.27 7.01 -5.41
C VAL A 80 12.94 6.07 -4.43
N CYS A 81 12.43 5.95 -3.23
CA CYS A 81 12.75 4.87 -2.29
C CYS A 81 11.51 4.04 -2.01
N CYS A 82 11.64 2.73 -2.07
CA CYS A 82 10.65 1.77 -1.61
C CYS A 82 11.31 0.75 -0.68
N PHE A 83 10.54 0.16 0.22
CA PHE A 83 11.06 -0.74 1.25
C PHE A 83 10.08 -1.84 1.58
N ASP A 84 10.62 -2.95 2.11
CA ASP A 84 9.82 -4.03 2.69
C ASP A 84 9.42 -3.62 4.12
N ASN A 85 8.13 -3.58 4.40
CA ASN A 85 7.65 -3.33 5.76
C ASN A 85 8.13 -4.43 6.72
N ARG A 86 8.28 -4.11 8.03
CA ARG A 86 8.51 -5.15 9.03
C ARG A 86 7.54 -6.30 8.86
N GLY A 87 8.01 -7.52 8.99
CA GLY A 87 7.20 -8.73 8.81
C GLY A 87 7.05 -9.22 7.37
N ALA A 88 7.64 -8.54 6.37
CA ALA A 88 7.58 -8.94 4.97
C ALA A 88 8.95 -8.91 4.29
N GLY A 89 9.08 -9.66 3.20
CA GLY A 89 10.24 -9.67 2.32
C GLY A 89 11.54 -9.96 3.06
N ARG A 90 12.52 -9.07 2.90
CA ARG A 90 13.87 -9.17 3.50
C ARG A 90 14.00 -8.43 4.82
N SER A 91 12.92 -7.78 5.30
CA SER A 91 12.91 -7.04 6.56
C SER A 91 12.76 -7.95 7.77
N SER A 92 13.14 -7.45 8.95
CA SER A 92 12.99 -8.17 10.22
C SER A 92 11.54 -8.55 10.50
N VAL A 93 11.36 -9.72 11.12
CA VAL A 93 10.05 -10.27 11.48
C VAL A 93 9.95 -10.39 13.01
N PRO A 94 9.56 -9.31 13.73
CA PRO A 94 9.31 -9.39 15.17
C PRO A 94 8.26 -10.47 15.49
N PRO A 95 8.46 -11.30 16.53
CA PRO A 95 7.63 -12.48 16.77
C PRO A 95 6.25 -12.14 17.34
N ASN A 96 6.11 -11.02 18.02
CA ASN A 96 4.86 -10.64 18.67
C ASN A 96 4.11 -9.58 17.87
N LYS A 97 2.81 -9.81 17.64
CA LYS A 97 1.93 -8.88 16.93
C LYS A 97 1.83 -7.47 17.55
N SER A 98 2.17 -7.32 18.85
CA SER A 98 2.23 -6.01 19.52
C SER A 98 3.28 -5.07 18.93
N TYR A 99 4.29 -5.61 18.24
CA TYR A 99 5.28 -4.83 17.51
C TYR A 99 4.84 -4.36 16.13
N TYR A 100 3.57 -4.62 15.79
CA TYR A 100 2.97 -4.25 14.52
C TYR A 100 1.75 -3.37 14.76
N SER A 101 1.90 -2.09 14.47
CA SER A 101 0.80 -1.15 14.30
C SER A 101 1.18 -0.18 13.18
N THR A 102 0.19 0.43 12.54
CA THR A 102 0.46 1.43 11.50
C THR A 102 1.22 2.64 12.05
N ALA A 103 1.07 2.97 13.34
CA ALA A 103 1.85 4.03 14.00
C ALA A 103 3.32 3.62 14.16
N ILE A 104 3.61 2.41 14.63
CA ILE A 104 4.98 1.88 14.72
C ILE A 104 5.62 1.83 13.32
N MET A 105 4.90 1.33 12.31
CA MET A 105 5.41 1.24 10.94
C MET A 105 5.58 2.63 10.30
N ALA A 106 4.81 3.62 10.71
CA ALA A 106 5.05 5.02 10.33
C ALA A 106 6.35 5.59 10.92
N THR A 107 6.72 5.19 12.16
CA THR A 107 8.04 5.56 12.71
C THR A 107 9.19 4.84 12.00
N ASP A 108 8.98 3.63 11.48
CA ASP A 108 9.97 2.96 10.61
C ASP A 108 10.21 3.74 9.32
N ALA A 109 9.13 4.18 8.68
CA ALA A 109 9.22 4.99 7.46
C ALA A 109 9.93 6.33 7.73
N LEU A 110 9.66 6.96 8.88
CA LEU A 110 10.34 8.19 9.30
C LEU A 110 11.84 7.96 9.56
N ALA A 111 12.19 6.88 10.25
CA ALA A 111 13.58 6.51 10.50
C ALA A 111 14.34 6.21 9.19
N LEU A 112 13.67 5.60 8.21
CA LEU A 112 14.24 5.39 6.87
C LEU A 112 14.49 6.74 6.16
N MET A 113 13.57 7.70 6.24
CA MET A 113 13.79 9.05 5.71
C MET A 113 14.98 9.73 6.37
N ASP A 114 15.16 9.57 7.70
CA ASP A 114 16.30 10.10 8.44
C ASP A 114 17.61 9.44 8.02
N HIS A 115 17.60 8.11 7.86
CA HIS A 115 18.75 7.33 7.37
C HIS A 115 19.19 7.77 5.96
N LEU A 116 18.24 8.13 5.09
CA LEU A 116 18.50 8.62 3.74
C LEU A 116 18.89 10.12 3.71
N GLY A 117 18.88 10.82 4.85
CA GLY A 117 19.09 12.26 4.90
C GLY A 117 17.97 13.10 4.29
N TRP A 118 16.80 12.50 4.04
CA TRP A 118 15.68 13.18 3.42
C TRP A 118 14.91 14.05 4.41
N LYS A 119 15.02 15.35 4.30
CA LYS A 119 14.28 16.29 5.15
C LYS A 119 12.78 16.24 4.92
N LYS A 120 12.37 16.13 3.65
CA LYS A 120 10.98 16.00 3.21
C LYS A 120 10.88 15.05 2.03
N ALA A 121 9.71 14.40 1.86
CA ALA A 121 9.40 13.57 0.70
C ALA A 121 7.92 13.66 0.32
N HIS A 122 7.60 13.35 -0.92
CA HIS A 122 6.27 12.92 -1.33
C HIS A 122 6.08 11.49 -0.82
N VAL A 123 5.01 11.23 -0.07
CA VAL A 123 4.76 9.91 0.55
C VAL A 123 3.55 9.28 -0.12
N PHE A 124 3.77 8.13 -0.76
CA PHE A 124 2.72 7.39 -1.46
C PHE A 124 2.57 6.02 -0.82
N GLY A 125 1.37 5.68 -0.41
CA GLY A 125 1.07 4.41 0.23
C GLY A 125 -0.04 3.64 -0.48
N HIS A 126 0.08 2.31 -0.51
CA HIS A 126 -0.95 1.42 -1.06
C HIS A 126 -1.53 0.53 0.05
N SER A 127 -2.86 0.42 0.15
CA SER A 127 -3.56 -0.46 1.08
C SER A 127 -3.11 -0.23 2.54
N MET A 128 -2.57 -1.23 3.25
CA MET A 128 -1.95 -1.04 4.56
C MET A 128 -0.85 0.05 4.53
N GLY A 129 -0.10 0.16 3.44
CA GLY A 129 0.89 1.22 3.26
C GLY A 129 0.28 2.61 3.23
N ALA A 130 -0.94 2.76 2.72
CA ALA A 130 -1.68 4.02 2.79
C ALA A 130 -2.13 4.36 4.22
N MET A 131 -2.50 3.34 5.02
CA MET A 131 -2.77 3.53 6.46
C MET A 131 -1.52 3.99 7.21
N ILE A 132 -0.36 3.39 6.89
CA ILE A 132 0.95 3.80 7.44
C ILE A 132 1.27 5.24 7.04
N ALA A 133 1.06 5.59 5.77
CA ALA A 133 1.27 6.94 5.26
C ALA A 133 0.38 7.99 5.94
N CYS A 134 -0.89 7.66 6.25
CA CYS A 134 -1.77 8.50 7.06
C CYS A 134 -1.20 8.75 8.46
N LYS A 135 -0.69 7.71 9.14
CA LYS A 135 -0.05 7.86 10.45
C LYS A 135 1.22 8.67 10.38
N LEU A 136 2.05 8.46 9.37
CA LEU A 136 3.26 9.26 9.14
C LEU A 136 2.91 10.74 8.93
N ALA A 137 1.88 11.02 8.13
CA ALA A 137 1.40 12.38 7.89
C ALA A 137 0.86 13.05 9.16
N ALA A 138 0.23 12.31 10.05
CA ALA A 138 -0.26 12.82 11.34
C ALA A 138 0.86 13.02 12.38
N ILE A 139 1.87 12.12 12.41
CA ILE A 139 2.97 12.19 13.38
C ILE A 139 4.01 13.26 12.98
N ALA A 140 4.34 13.35 11.70
CA ALA A 140 5.40 14.21 11.20
C ALA A 140 4.97 14.98 9.93
N PRO A 141 3.92 15.83 10.02
CA PRO A 141 3.38 16.52 8.84
C PRO A 141 4.40 17.42 8.15
N HIS A 142 5.33 17.97 8.88
CA HIS A 142 6.43 18.83 8.35
C HIS A 142 7.44 18.06 7.49
N ARG A 143 7.41 16.73 7.50
CA ARG A 143 8.27 15.84 6.71
C ARG A 143 7.67 15.48 5.34
N LEU A 144 6.43 15.85 5.08
CA LEU A 144 5.75 15.55 3.83
C LEU A 144 5.73 16.75 2.90
N CYS A 145 5.98 16.50 1.60
CA CYS A 145 5.68 17.43 0.51
C CYS A 145 4.24 17.24 0.04
N SER A 146 3.81 16.01 -0.12
CA SER A 146 2.44 15.61 -0.46
C SER A 146 2.15 14.19 0.00
N LEU A 147 0.88 13.78 -0.05
CA LEU A 147 0.41 12.47 0.37
C LEU A 147 -0.48 11.84 -0.72
N ALA A 148 -0.14 10.63 -1.18
CA ALA A 148 -1.02 9.82 -2.03
C ALA A 148 -1.43 8.54 -1.33
N LEU A 149 -2.74 8.25 -1.32
CA LEU A 149 -3.37 7.12 -0.64
C LEU A 149 -4.08 6.25 -1.68
N LEU A 150 -3.46 5.11 -2.01
CA LEU A 150 -3.97 4.18 -3.01
C LEU A 150 -4.74 3.05 -2.31
N ASN A 151 -5.98 2.80 -2.73
CA ASN A 151 -6.83 1.69 -2.23
C ASN A 151 -6.89 1.63 -0.69
N VAL A 152 -7.14 2.77 -0.06
CA VAL A 152 -7.11 2.96 1.40
C VAL A 152 -8.47 2.72 2.05
N THR A 153 -8.45 2.24 3.30
CA THR A 153 -9.60 2.24 4.23
C THR A 153 -9.21 2.91 5.55
N GLY A 154 -10.19 3.18 6.41
CA GLY A 154 -9.93 3.71 7.76
C GLY A 154 -9.49 2.66 8.78
N GLY A 155 -9.23 1.42 8.37
CA GLY A 155 -8.82 0.34 9.26
C GLY A 155 -9.97 -0.33 10.03
N GLY A 156 -9.63 -1.28 10.89
CA GLY A 156 -10.60 -2.00 11.71
C GLY A 156 -11.73 -2.62 10.90
N PHE A 157 -12.96 -2.32 11.25
CA PHE A 157 -14.14 -2.84 10.51
C PHE A 157 -14.21 -2.44 9.04
N GLN A 158 -13.54 -1.37 8.63
CA GLN A 158 -13.50 -0.95 7.24
C GLN A 158 -12.59 -1.83 6.37
N CYS A 159 -11.75 -2.66 7.00
CA CYS A 159 -10.95 -3.68 6.31
C CYS A 159 -11.77 -4.91 5.92
N PHE A 160 -13.02 -5.05 6.39
CA PHE A 160 -13.85 -6.15 5.92
C PHE A 160 -14.35 -5.89 4.51
N PRO A 161 -14.16 -6.86 3.61
CA PRO A 161 -14.75 -6.81 2.30
C PRO A 161 -16.28 -6.85 2.40
N LYS A 162 -16.94 -6.43 1.32
CA LYS A 162 -18.39 -6.60 1.23
C LYS A 162 -18.72 -8.09 1.24
N VAL A 163 -19.56 -8.51 2.19
CA VAL A 163 -19.99 -9.93 2.29
C VAL A 163 -21.03 -10.22 1.22
N ASP A 164 -20.62 -10.89 0.17
CA ASP A 164 -21.48 -11.44 -0.89
C ASP A 164 -21.02 -12.85 -1.28
N GLY A 165 -21.75 -13.50 -2.18
CA GLY A 165 -21.46 -14.88 -2.60
C GLY A 165 -20.07 -15.04 -3.23
N GLN A 166 -19.58 -14.04 -3.96
CA GLN A 166 -18.24 -14.04 -4.56
C GLN A 166 -17.18 -14.01 -3.47
N MET A 167 -17.31 -13.10 -2.50
CA MET A 167 -16.36 -12.97 -1.41
C MET A 167 -16.32 -14.20 -0.51
N LEU A 168 -17.48 -14.80 -0.22
CA LEU A 168 -17.53 -16.06 0.55
C LEU A 168 -16.82 -17.19 -0.19
N SER A 169 -16.99 -17.30 -1.51
CA SER A 169 -16.29 -18.28 -2.33
C SER A 169 -14.78 -18.06 -2.34
N LEU A 170 -14.33 -16.81 -2.51
CA LEU A 170 -12.92 -16.45 -2.48
C LEU A 170 -12.29 -16.73 -1.11
N ALA A 171 -12.98 -16.36 -0.02
CA ALA A 171 -12.51 -16.64 1.35
C ALA A 171 -12.36 -18.15 1.61
N PHE A 172 -13.33 -18.95 1.17
CA PHE A 172 -13.26 -20.41 1.30
C PHE A 172 -12.11 -21.01 0.48
N ARG A 173 -11.90 -20.56 -0.75
CA ARG A 173 -10.77 -20.99 -1.59
C ARG A 173 -9.43 -20.56 -1.01
N PHE A 174 -9.36 -19.36 -0.46
CA PHE A 174 -8.18 -18.84 0.24
C PHE A 174 -7.76 -19.72 1.41
N LEU A 175 -8.72 -20.12 2.27
CA LEU A 175 -8.47 -21.00 3.42
C LEU A 175 -8.01 -22.41 3.00
N ARG A 176 -8.40 -22.85 1.80
CA ARG A 176 -8.01 -24.16 1.25
C ARG A 176 -6.72 -24.13 0.45
N ALA A 177 -6.30 -22.98 -0.03
CA ALA A 177 -5.09 -22.82 -0.84
C ALA A 177 -3.83 -23.12 -0.02
N LYS A 178 -3.22 -24.27 -0.27
CA LYS A 178 -2.02 -24.77 0.42
C LYS A 178 -0.76 -24.77 -0.45
N THR A 179 -0.93 -24.67 -1.76
CA THR A 179 0.18 -24.63 -2.72
C THR A 179 0.36 -23.23 -3.29
N PRO A 180 1.55 -22.86 -3.78
CA PRO A 180 1.78 -21.61 -4.50
C PRO A 180 0.79 -21.39 -5.64
N GLU A 181 0.45 -22.46 -6.37
CA GLU A 181 -0.46 -22.44 -7.52
C GLU A 181 -1.90 -22.08 -7.10
N GLU A 182 -2.42 -22.77 -6.08
CA GLU A 182 -3.75 -22.51 -5.54
C GLU A 182 -3.83 -21.09 -4.96
N ARG A 183 -2.78 -20.64 -4.29
CA ARG A 183 -2.70 -19.31 -3.73
C ARG A 183 -2.69 -18.24 -4.81
N ALA A 184 -1.88 -18.40 -5.85
CA ALA A 184 -1.79 -17.50 -6.98
C ALA A 184 -3.16 -17.29 -7.65
N LEU A 185 -3.94 -18.36 -7.85
CA LEU A 185 -5.28 -18.26 -8.46
C LEU A 185 -6.24 -17.38 -7.63
N VAL A 186 -6.24 -17.57 -6.31
CA VAL A 186 -7.11 -16.77 -5.42
C VAL A 186 -6.65 -15.32 -5.34
N ASP A 187 -5.33 -15.10 -5.22
CA ASP A 187 -4.76 -13.76 -5.13
C ASP A 187 -5.03 -12.95 -6.40
N LEU A 188 -4.91 -13.56 -7.59
CA LEU A 188 -5.23 -12.89 -8.85
C LEU A 188 -6.69 -12.42 -8.90
N GLU A 189 -7.65 -13.30 -8.59
CA GLU A 189 -9.07 -12.97 -8.60
C GLU A 189 -9.47 -11.96 -7.52
N THR A 190 -8.68 -11.85 -6.46
CA THR A 190 -8.91 -10.92 -5.35
C THR A 190 -8.37 -9.53 -5.65
N HIS A 191 -7.25 -9.44 -6.38
CA HIS A 191 -6.52 -8.20 -6.55
C HIS A 191 -6.76 -7.50 -7.90
N TYR A 192 -7.24 -8.21 -8.91
CA TYR A 192 -7.41 -7.69 -10.27
C TYR A 192 -8.85 -7.85 -10.77
N THR A 193 -9.26 -6.98 -11.67
CA THR A 193 -10.55 -7.13 -12.38
C THR A 193 -10.51 -8.32 -13.34
N LYS A 194 -11.68 -8.92 -13.56
CA LYS A 194 -11.81 -10.01 -14.53
C LYS A 194 -11.41 -9.56 -15.93
N GLU A 195 -11.85 -8.37 -16.33
CA GLU A 195 -11.54 -7.76 -17.62
C GLU A 195 -10.03 -7.68 -17.84
N TYR A 196 -9.28 -7.18 -16.86
CA TYR A 196 -7.83 -7.08 -16.92
C TYR A 196 -7.16 -8.46 -17.03
N LEU A 197 -7.62 -9.44 -16.24
CA LEU A 197 -7.07 -10.80 -16.29
C LEU A 197 -7.30 -11.51 -17.62
N GLU A 198 -8.39 -11.20 -18.34
CA GLU A 198 -8.72 -11.81 -19.63
C GLU A 198 -8.13 -11.04 -20.83
N GLU A 199 -7.42 -9.92 -20.62
CA GLU A 199 -6.71 -9.21 -21.69
C GLU A 199 -5.67 -10.12 -22.34
N THR A 200 -5.57 -10.04 -23.68
CA THR A 200 -4.55 -10.77 -24.47
C THR A 200 -3.20 -10.05 -24.37
N VAL A 201 -2.16 -10.78 -23.98
CA VAL A 201 -0.78 -10.32 -23.90
C VAL A 201 0.09 -11.27 -24.75
N GLY A 202 0.45 -10.86 -25.94
CA GLY A 202 1.13 -11.74 -26.90
C GLY A 202 0.23 -12.92 -27.29
N SER A 203 0.68 -14.15 -27.02
CA SER A 203 -0.06 -15.39 -27.30
C SER A 203 -0.89 -15.91 -26.11
N CYS A 204 -0.88 -15.24 -24.97
CA CYS A 204 -1.47 -15.70 -23.72
C CYS A 204 -2.47 -14.67 -23.15
N THR A 205 -3.25 -15.06 -22.15
CA THR A 205 -4.00 -14.10 -21.33
C THR A 205 -3.07 -13.49 -20.28
N ARG A 206 -3.39 -12.27 -19.82
CA ARG A 206 -2.68 -11.62 -18.72
C ARG A 206 -2.74 -12.47 -17.44
N ARG A 207 -3.84 -13.15 -17.20
CA ARG A 207 -3.99 -14.14 -16.12
C ARG A 207 -2.86 -15.16 -16.12
N MET A 208 -2.55 -15.73 -17.28
CA MET A 208 -1.50 -16.75 -17.39
C MET A 208 -0.12 -16.16 -17.11
N VAL A 209 0.17 -14.98 -17.61
CA VAL A 209 1.43 -14.28 -17.35
C VAL A 209 1.60 -14.01 -15.85
N LEU A 210 0.63 -13.35 -15.24
CA LEU A 210 0.65 -13.03 -13.80
C LEU A 210 0.68 -14.29 -12.93
N TYR A 211 -0.05 -15.34 -13.30
CA TYR A 211 0.00 -16.61 -12.59
C TYR A 211 1.40 -17.18 -12.52
N GLN A 212 2.10 -17.21 -13.65
CA GLN A 212 3.48 -17.70 -13.69
C GLN A 212 4.43 -16.84 -12.85
N GLU A 213 4.26 -15.53 -12.88
CA GLU A 213 5.04 -14.60 -12.06
C GLU A 213 4.79 -14.80 -10.56
N TYR A 214 3.53 -14.94 -10.13
CA TYR A 214 3.15 -15.20 -8.75
C TYR A 214 3.72 -16.53 -8.24
N VAL A 215 3.51 -17.62 -8.99
CA VAL A 215 4.03 -18.95 -8.62
C VAL A 215 5.55 -18.93 -8.53
N LYS A 216 6.23 -18.31 -9.50
CA LYS A 216 7.70 -18.16 -9.49
C LYS A 216 8.14 -17.32 -8.28
N GLY A 217 7.47 -16.21 -8.00
CA GLY A 217 7.78 -15.34 -6.86
C GLY A 217 7.67 -16.10 -5.54
N ILE A 218 6.53 -16.75 -5.27
CA ILE A 218 6.31 -17.53 -4.05
C ILE A 218 7.30 -18.69 -3.93
N SER A 219 7.61 -19.38 -5.04
CA SER A 219 8.55 -20.50 -5.04
C SER A 219 10.00 -20.07 -4.79
N SER A 220 10.38 -18.85 -5.18
CA SER A 220 11.76 -18.35 -5.04
C SER A 220 12.03 -17.66 -3.70
N THR A 221 11.06 -16.94 -3.16
CA THR A 221 11.21 -16.14 -1.92
C THR A 221 10.54 -16.78 -0.72
N GLY A 222 9.70 -17.80 -0.93
CA GLY A 222 8.81 -18.36 0.07
C GLY A 222 7.58 -17.46 0.31
N MET A 223 6.62 -17.99 1.05
CA MET A 223 5.50 -17.21 1.56
C MET A 223 5.96 -16.36 2.73
N GLN A 224 5.28 -15.24 2.95
CA GLN A 224 5.48 -14.45 4.16
C GLN A 224 5.31 -15.34 5.40
N SER A 225 6.15 -15.15 6.42
CA SER A 225 6.05 -15.90 7.67
C SER A 225 4.71 -15.63 8.38
N ASN A 226 4.20 -16.64 9.12
CA ASN A 226 2.95 -16.48 9.86
C ASN A 226 3.00 -15.32 10.85
N CYS A 227 4.09 -15.17 11.59
CA CYS A 227 4.27 -14.06 12.54
C CYS A 227 4.20 -12.69 11.85
N GLY A 228 4.86 -12.57 10.69
CA GLY A 228 4.83 -11.34 9.91
C GLY A 228 3.45 -11.03 9.36
N PHE A 229 2.76 -12.03 8.82
CA PHE A 229 1.41 -11.89 8.29
C PHE A 229 0.40 -11.52 9.38
N GLU A 230 0.38 -12.27 10.51
CA GLU A 230 -0.50 -11.98 11.66
C GLU A 230 -0.21 -10.59 12.26
N GLY A 231 1.07 -10.20 12.31
CA GLY A 231 1.48 -8.88 12.77
C GLY A 231 0.95 -7.76 11.86
N GLN A 232 1.08 -7.91 10.56
CA GLN A 232 0.57 -6.92 9.60
C GLN A 232 -0.97 -6.88 9.57
N ILE A 233 -1.65 -8.03 9.70
CA ILE A 233 -3.11 -8.08 9.90
C ILE A 233 -3.52 -7.33 11.16
N ASN A 234 -2.78 -7.52 12.28
CA ASN A 234 -3.04 -6.77 13.50
C ASN A 234 -2.87 -5.25 13.28
N ALA A 235 -1.88 -4.83 12.50
CA ALA A 235 -1.69 -3.42 12.18
C ALA A 235 -2.89 -2.83 11.40
N CYS A 236 -3.42 -3.55 10.40
CA CYS A 236 -4.63 -3.15 9.68
C CYS A 236 -5.86 -3.11 10.59
N TRP A 237 -6.02 -4.15 11.43
CA TRP A 237 -7.17 -4.27 12.32
C TRP A 237 -7.22 -3.22 13.41
N THR A 238 -6.07 -2.83 13.96
CA THR A 238 -5.95 -1.83 15.01
C THR A 238 -5.81 -0.40 14.47
N HIS A 239 -5.67 -0.26 13.15
CA HIS A 239 -5.60 1.07 12.52
C HIS A 239 -6.89 1.84 12.73
N ASN A 240 -6.76 3.10 13.08
CA ASN A 240 -7.82 4.10 13.07
C ASN A 240 -7.20 5.48 12.84
N MET A 241 -7.98 6.42 12.35
CA MET A 241 -7.60 7.84 12.30
C MET A 241 -8.53 8.63 13.20
N THR A 242 -7.98 9.25 14.23
CA THR A 242 -8.74 10.14 15.11
C THR A 242 -9.05 11.46 14.41
N THR A 243 -10.08 12.16 14.84
CA THR A 243 -10.42 13.51 14.34
C THR A 243 -9.21 14.45 14.43
N LYS A 244 -8.46 14.40 15.54
CA LYS A 244 -7.27 15.23 15.75
C LYS A 244 -6.18 14.93 14.70
N GLU A 245 -5.94 13.66 14.36
CA GLU A 245 -4.97 13.29 13.33
C GLU A 245 -5.41 13.76 11.94
N LEU A 246 -6.70 13.63 11.61
CA LEU A 246 -7.25 14.17 10.35
C LEU A 246 -7.14 15.69 10.31
N ASP A 247 -7.42 16.39 11.40
CA ASP A 247 -7.25 17.84 11.51
C ASP A 247 -5.78 18.26 11.32
N THR A 248 -4.85 17.48 11.88
CA THR A 248 -3.43 17.71 11.67
C THR A 248 -3.05 17.63 10.19
N ILE A 249 -3.53 16.60 9.47
CA ILE A 249 -3.28 16.44 8.03
C ILE A 249 -3.89 17.59 7.24
N ARG A 250 -5.15 17.98 7.52
CA ARG A 250 -5.83 19.09 6.84
C ARG A 250 -5.12 20.43 7.01
N SER A 251 -4.52 20.65 8.17
CA SER A 251 -3.86 21.90 8.53
C SER A 251 -2.39 21.96 8.14
N ALA A 252 -1.83 20.85 7.63
CA ALA A 252 -0.40 20.72 7.40
C ALA A 252 0.13 21.46 6.16
N GLY A 253 -0.76 21.95 5.28
CA GLY A 253 -0.39 22.74 4.11
C GLY A 253 0.08 21.95 2.90
N PHE A 254 0.11 20.62 2.93
CA PHE A 254 0.39 19.78 1.78
C PHE A 254 -0.89 19.22 1.15
N LEU A 255 -0.80 18.90 -0.14
CA LEU A 255 -1.93 18.33 -0.89
C LEU A 255 -2.02 16.81 -0.74
N VAL A 256 -3.24 16.28 -0.83
CA VAL A 256 -3.54 14.84 -0.72
C VAL A 256 -4.24 14.36 -2.00
N SER A 257 -3.86 13.18 -2.50
CA SER A 257 -4.57 12.46 -3.55
C SER A 257 -5.04 11.11 -3.02
N VAL A 258 -6.35 10.83 -3.08
CA VAL A 258 -6.92 9.52 -2.76
C VAL A 258 -7.26 8.84 -4.07
N ILE A 259 -6.50 7.80 -4.44
CA ILE A 259 -6.60 7.09 -5.71
C ILE A 259 -7.18 5.70 -5.45
N HIS A 260 -8.26 5.30 -6.14
CA HIS A 260 -8.94 4.06 -5.81
C HIS A 260 -9.53 3.35 -7.02
N GLY A 261 -9.39 2.02 -7.05
CA GLY A 261 -10.04 1.17 -8.04
C GLY A 261 -11.54 0.99 -7.74
N ARG A 262 -12.40 1.26 -8.73
CA ARG A 262 -13.87 1.16 -8.54
C ARG A 262 -14.36 -0.23 -8.17
N TYR A 263 -13.62 -1.25 -8.57
CA TYR A 263 -13.98 -2.67 -8.41
C TYR A 263 -13.17 -3.35 -7.32
N ASP A 264 -12.55 -2.56 -6.42
CA ASP A 264 -11.82 -3.09 -5.28
C ASP A 264 -12.79 -3.81 -4.33
N ILE A 265 -12.63 -5.12 -4.22
CA ILE A 265 -13.43 -5.97 -3.34
C ILE A 265 -12.84 -6.11 -1.94
N ILE A 266 -11.56 -5.73 -1.74
CA ILE A 266 -10.87 -5.75 -0.46
C ILE A 266 -11.11 -4.44 0.28
N ALA A 267 -10.67 -3.33 -0.30
CA ALA A 267 -10.84 -1.98 0.25
C ALA A 267 -12.05 -1.32 -0.42
N GLN A 268 -13.18 -1.25 0.29
CA GLN A 268 -14.40 -0.72 -0.30
C GLN A 268 -14.26 0.78 -0.62
N LEU A 269 -14.56 1.17 -1.86
CA LEU A 269 -14.49 2.54 -2.36
C LEU A 269 -15.21 3.57 -1.46
N CYS A 270 -16.32 3.17 -0.82
CA CYS A 270 -17.08 4.07 0.07
C CYS A 270 -16.25 4.56 1.27
N HIS A 271 -15.28 3.77 1.74
CA HIS A 271 -14.41 4.16 2.85
C HIS A 271 -13.34 5.17 2.39
N ALA A 272 -12.77 4.95 1.20
CA ALA A 272 -11.84 5.90 0.59
C ALA A 272 -12.50 7.27 0.33
N LYS A 273 -13.75 7.27 -0.19
CA LYS A 273 -14.54 8.50 -0.35
C LYS A 273 -14.75 9.26 0.95
N ARG A 274 -15.14 8.57 2.01
CA ARG A 274 -15.31 9.18 3.34
C ARG A 274 -14.02 9.77 3.87
N LEU A 275 -12.89 9.07 3.66
CA LEU A 275 -11.59 9.60 4.05
C LEU A 275 -11.24 10.86 3.25
N ALA A 276 -11.42 10.85 1.93
CA ALA A 276 -11.21 12.03 1.09
C ALA A 276 -12.10 13.21 1.52
N GLU A 277 -13.38 12.97 1.78
CA GLU A 277 -14.32 13.97 2.30
C GLU A 277 -13.87 14.55 3.64
N SER A 278 -13.36 13.70 4.55
CA SER A 278 -12.86 14.14 5.87
C SER A 278 -11.57 14.96 5.77
N LEU A 279 -10.85 14.88 4.67
CA LEU A 279 -9.62 15.62 4.40
C LEU A 279 -9.82 16.83 3.48
N LEU A 280 -11.06 17.20 3.13
CA LEU A 280 -11.33 18.43 2.39
C LEU A 280 -10.88 19.65 3.21
N PRO A 281 -10.35 20.71 2.54
CA PRO A 281 -10.20 20.91 1.10
C PRO A 281 -8.86 20.41 0.52
N VAL A 282 -7.96 19.81 1.32
CA VAL A 282 -6.62 19.41 0.87
C VAL A 282 -6.62 18.13 0.03
N ALA A 283 -7.71 17.36 0.03
CA ALA A 283 -7.80 16.06 -0.64
C ALA A 283 -8.60 16.10 -1.95
N ARG A 284 -8.05 15.44 -2.99
CA ARG A 284 -8.73 15.14 -4.25
C ARG A 284 -8.95 13.62 -4.35
N MET A 285 -10.17 13.21 -4.73
CA MET A 285 -10.49 11.82 -5.04
C MET A 285 -10.26 11.52 -6.52
N VAL A 286 -9.59 10.41 -6.83
CA VAL A 286 -9.35 9.90 -8.19
C VAL A 286 -9.86 8.46 -8.26
N GLU A 287 -10.95 8.25 -9.01
CA GLU A 287 -11.56 6.93 -9.21
C GLU A 287 -11.15 6.36 -10.56
N LEU A 288 -10.50 5.19 -10.54
CA LEU A 288 -10.04 4.51 -11.74
C LEU A 288 -10.79 3.21 -11.98
N HIS A 289 -10.80 2.76 -13.23
CA HIS A 289 -11.35 1.45 -13.60
C HIS A 289 -10.32 0.36 -13.28
N GLY A 290 -10.40 -0.23 -12.09
CA GLY A 290 -9.49 -1.28 -11.62
C GLY A 290 -9.95 -1.82 -10.27
N ALA A 291 -9.26 -2.86 -9.79
CA ALA A 291 -9.51 -3.50 -8.50
C ALA A 291 -8.48 -3.05 -7.44
N HIS A 292 -8.09 -3.93 -6.53
CA HIS A 292 -7.20 -3.59 -5.41
C HIS A 292 -5.79 -3.18 -5.88
N LEU A 293 -5.25 -3.82 -6.92
CA LEU A 293 -3.98 -3.43 -7.53
C LEU A 293 -4.19 -2.51 -8.74
N VAL A 294 -4.99 -1.44 -8.56
CA VAL A 294 -5.21 -0.44 -9.63
C VAL A 294 -3.92 0.17 -10.13
N SER A 295 -2.86 0.23 -9.30
CA SER A 295 -1.52 0.66 -9.68
C SER A 295 -0.86 -0.22 -10.74
N HIS A 296 -1.26 -1.48 -10.84
CA HIS A 296 -0.81 -2.43 -11.87
C HIS A 296 -1.75 -2.48 -13.06
N GLU A 297 -3.06 -2.36 -12.82
CA GLU A 297 -4.06 -2.40 -13.89
C GLU A 297 -4.05 -1.12 -14.74
N ARG A 298 -3.81 0.02 -14.11
CA ARG A 298 -3.86 1.36 -14.71
C ARG A 298 -2.60 2.16 -14.38
N PRO A 299 -1.40 1.63 -14.72
CA PRO A 299 -0.14 2.24 -14.29
C PRO A 299 0.01 3.68 -14.79
N ASP A 300 -0.34 3.96 -16.04
CA ASP A 300 -0.20 5.30 -16.62
C ASP A 300 -1.14 6.31 -15.95
N GLU A 301 -2.40 5.91 -15.68
CA GLU A 301 -3.39 6.78 -15.03
C GLU A 301 -2.97 7.08 -13.58
N VAL A 302 -2.47 6.06 -12.85
CA VAL A 302 -1.94 6.24 -11.49
C VAL A 302 -0.69 7.11 -11.51
N ASN A 303 0.26 6.84 -12.41
CA ASN A 303 1.50 7.62 -12.52
C ASN A 303 1.20 9.10 -12.86
N ASN A 304 0.26 9.34 -13.78
CA ASN A 304 -0.19 10.71 -14.09
C ASN A 304 -0.79 11.41 -12.86
N ALA A 305 -1.64 10.71 -12.08
CA ALA A 305 -2.22 11.29 -10.86
C ALA A 305 -1.15 11.58 -9.78
N LEU A 306 -0.11 10.75 -9.67
CA LEU A 306 1.03 10.97 -8.78
C LEU A 306 1.89 12.16 -9.25
N MET A 307 2.17 12.23 -10.55
CA MET A 307 2.92 13.37 -11.14
C MET A 307 2.16 14.68 -11.03
N ASP A 308 0.84 14.67 -11.22
CA ASP A 308 -0.01 15.85 -11.03
C ASP A 308 0.09 16.37 -9.58
N LEU A 309 0.07 15.45 -8.60
CA LEU A 309 0.22 15.77 -7.19
C LEU A 309 1.61 16.39 -6.88
N ILE A 310 2.68 15.80 -7.42
CA ILE A 310 4.05 16.33 -7.27
C ILE A 310 4.14 17.74 -7.85
N LYS A 311 3.66 17.94 -9.09
CA LYS A 311 3.69 19.25 -9.78
C LYS A 311 2.84 20.29 -9.07
N ALA A 312 1.64 19.92 -8.60
CA ALA A 312 0.77 20.81 -7.86
C ALA A 312 1.41 21.33 -6.56
N THR A 313 2.21 20.51 -5.90
CA THR A 313 2.95 20.87 -4.68
C THR A 313 4.04 21.92 -4.95
N GLY A 314 4.68 21.88 -6.13
CA GLY A 314 5.66 22.87 -6.57
C GLY A 314 5.05 24.18 -7.07
N SER A 315 3.73 24.24 -7.27
CA SER A 315 2.99 25.42 -7.71
C SER A 315 2.27 26.09 -6.52
N VAL A 316 1.82 27.35 -6.74
CA VAL A 316 1.03 28.11 -5.73
C VAL A 316 -0.45 27.67 -5.77
N MET A 317 -0.74 26.39 -6.02
CA MET A 317 -2.11 25.88 -6.10
C MET A 317 -2.78 25.88 -4.72
N LYS A 318 -3.97 26.45 -4.63
CA LYS A 318 -4.76 26.47 -3.38
C LYS A 318 -5.43 25.10 -3.16
N PRO A 319 -5.60 24.66 -1.90
CA PRO A 319 -6.28 23.40 -1.57
C PRO A 319 -7.68 23.29 -2.20
N GLU A 320 -8.45 24.38 -2.23
CA GLU A 320 -9.79 24.40 -2.80
C GLU A 320 -9.77 24.17 -4.32
N GLU A 321 -8.77 24.70 -5.01
CA GLU A 321 -8.56 24.50 -6.46
C GLU A 321 -8.15 23.05 -6.73
N TRP A 322 -7.28 22.48 -5.86
CA TRP A 322 -6.87 21.09 -5.96
C TRP A 322 -8.05 20.12 -5.80
N SER A 323 -8.87 20.31 -4.78
CA SER A 323 -10.03 19.45 -4.51
C SER A 323 -11.15 19.60 -5.54
N ALA A 324 -11.25 20.75 -6.20
CA ALA A 324 -12.27 21.03 -7.22
C ALA A 324 -11.88 20.55 -8.64
N GLN A 325 -10.64 20.10 -8.85
CA GLN A 325 -10.21 19.60 -10.15
C GLN A 325 -11.06 18.41 -10.58
N PRO A 326 -11.62 18.41 -11.81
CA PRO A 326 -12.38 17.26 -12.30
C PRO A 326 -11.46 16.03 -12.36
N GLU A 327 -12.03 14.86 -12.05
CA GLU A 327 -11.35 13.60 -12.31
C GLU A 327 -10.88 13.58 -13.78
N ASN A 328 -9.59 13.34 -14.00
CA ASN A 328 -9.03 13.15 -15.35
C ASN A 328 -9.57 11.83 -15.93
N THR A 329 -10.81 11.85 -16.38
CA THR A 329 -11.36 10.77 -17.20
C THR A 329 -10.90 10.96 -18.63
N SER A 330 -9.77 10.39 -18.99
CA SER A 330 -9.43 10.12 -20.39
C SER A 330 -10.40 9.04 -20.92
N GLY A 331 -11.56 9.48 -21.34
CA GLY A 331 -12.62 8.62 -21.90
C GLY A 331 -13.94 9.38 -21.87
N LYS A 332 -14.28 10.03 -23.00
CA LYS A 332 -15.55 10.73 -23.16
C LYS A 332 -16.73 9.78 -22.95
N LEU A 333 -17.36 9.80 -21.79
CA LEU A 333 -18.73 9.33 -21.62
C LEU A 333 -19.61 10.51 -21.21
N LYS A 334 -20.72 10.65 -21.96
CA LYS A 334 -21.70 11.75 -21.84
C LYS A 334 -22.28 11.82 -20.42
N LYS A 335 -22.34 13.04 -19.89
CA LYS A 335 -23.00 13.39 -18.63
C LYS A 335 -24.45 12.93 -18.61
N THR A 336 -24.78 12.00 -17.73
CA THR A 336 -26.16 11.75 -17.29
C THR A 336 -26.35 12.40 -15.93
N LYS A 337 -27.31 13.31 -15.83
CA LYS A 337 -27.69 14.01 -14.60
C LYS A 337 -28.08 13.02 -13.53
N HIS A 338 -27.39 12.99 -12.39
CA HIS A 338 -27.77 12.17 -11.25
C HIS A 338 -28.63 12.94 -10.27
N LEU A 339 -29.82 12.40 -10.08
CA LEU A 339 -30.77 12.72 -9.01
C LEU A 339 -30.16 12.31 -7.66
N ARG A 340 -30.15 13.23 -6.68
CA ARG A 340 -29.78 12.91 -5.31
C ARG A 340 -30.87 12.06 -4.67
N PHE A 341 -30.56 10.80 -4.39
CA PHE A 341 -31.32 9.98 -3.45
C PHE A 341 -30.54 9.81 -2.15
N LEU A 342 -31.16 10.30 -1.06
CA LEU A 342 -30.71 10.08 0.32
C LEU A 342 -31.03 8.63 0.71
N PHE A 343 -30.03 7.76 0.82
CA PHE A 343 -30.16 6.47 1.46
C PHE A 343 -29.49 6.51 2.84
N LYS A 344 -30.33 6.47 3.88
CA LYS A 344 -29.93 6.05 5.23
C LYS A 344 -29.79 4.53 5.22
N ALA A 345 -28.59 3.99 5.26
CA ALA A 345 -28.38 2.57 5.47
C ALA A 345 -28.15 2.31 6.97
N ASN A 346 -29.10 1.65 7.59
CA ASN A 346 -28.94 1.05 8.93
C ASN A 346 -28.01 -0.16 8.83
N CYS A 347 -26.84 -0.07 9.45
CA CYS A 347 -25.96 -1.22 9.65
C CYS A 347 -26.31 -1.89 11.00
N SER A 348 -27.21 -2.87 10.96
CA SER A 348 -27.32 -3.87 12.01
C SER A 348 -27.02 -5.25 11.42
N GLY A 349 -25.79 -5.71 11.60
CA GLY A 349 -25.32 -7.01 11.11
C GLY A 349 -24.53 -7.75 12.18
N SER A 350 -25.07 -8.83 12.60
CA SER A 350 -24.83 -9.71 13.74
C SER A 350 -23.38 -10.14 14.05
N ASN A 351 -23.12 -10.28 15.36
CA ASN A 351 -21.89 -10.72 16.03
C ASN A 351 -21.41 -12.16 15.69
N LEU A 352 -22.11 -12.93 14.85
CA LEU A 352 -21.80 -14.33 14.59
C LEU A 352 -20.63 -14.53 13.62
N LEU A 353 -20.44 -13.62 12.66
CA LEU A 353 -19.30 -13.66 11.71
C LEU A 353 -17.96 -13.23 12.34
N ARG A 354 -18.01 -12.56 13.49
CA ARG A 354 -16.82 -12.15 14.27
C ARG A 354 -15.95 -13.31 14.73
N CYS A 355 -16.55 -14.46 15.08
CA CYS A 355 -15.82 -15.59 15.65
C CYS A 355 -15.24 -16.55 14.60
N ILE A 356 -15.84 -16.63 13.42
CA ILE A 356 -15.46 -17.60 12.40
C ILE A 356 -14.22 -17.15 11.61
N LEU A 357 -14.17 -15.89 11.20
CA LEU A 357 -13.03 -15.40 10.38
C LEU A 357 -11.74 -15.16 11.18
N ILE A 358 -11.83 -14.85 12.48
CA ILE A 358 -10.64 -14.57 13.32
C ILE A 358 -10.09 -15.83 13.98
N ARG A 359 -10.94 -16.78 14.38
CA ARG A 359 -10.50 -18.04 15.03
C ARG A 359 -9.92 -19.04 14.04
N ASP A 360 -10.50 -19.17 12.85
CA ASP A 360 -10.05 -20.16 11.87
C ASP A 360 -8.82 -19.70 11.07
N TRP A 361 -8.56 -18.40 10.97
CA TRP A 361 -7.33 -17.89 10.36
C TRP A 361 -6.07 -18.23 11.19
N GLY A 362 -6.18 -18.26 12.52
CA GLY A 362 -5.05 -18.58 13.41
C GLY A 362 -4.84 -20.08 13.68
N THR A 363 -5.88 -20.93 13.58
CA THR A 363 -5.81 -22.34 13.99
C THR A 363 -5.45 -23.28 12.86
N HIS A 364 -5.87 -23.03 11.62
CA HIS A 364 -5.53 -23.92 10.49
C HIS A 364 -4.06 -23.84 10.07
N PHE A 365 -3.34 -22.74 10.36
CA PHE A 365 -1.90 -22.66 10.13
C PHE A 365 -1.05 -23.43 11.16
N ARG A 366 -1.57 -23.75 12.36
CA ARG A 366 -0.84 -24.53 13.37
C ARG A 366 -0.76 -26.03 13.07
N GLU A 367 -1.75 -26.60 12.42
CA GLU A 367 -1.77 -28.04 12.17
C GLU A 367 -0.89 -28.52 11.00
N ALA A 368 -0.54 -27.63 10.06
CA ALA A 368 0.29 -28.01 8.91
C ALA A 368 1.79 -28.12 9.22
N HIS A 369 2.30 -27.47 10.27
CA HIS A 369 3.73 -27.52 10.63
C HIS A 369 4.12 -28.66 11.55
N TYR A 370 3.18 -29.25 12.32
CA TYR A 370 3.52 -30.36 13.24
C TYR A 370 3.73 -31.73 12.57
N ARG A 371 3.45 -31.85 11.26
CA ARG A 371 3.66 -33.11 10.54
C ARG A 371 4.97 -33.25 9.79
N HIS A 372 5.78 -32.19 9.69
CA HIS A 372 7.05 -32.23 8.95
C HIS A 372 8.28 -32.46 9.84
N ASP A 373 8.19 -32.22 11.16
CA ASP A 373 9.33 -32.41 12.09
C ASP A 373 9.36 -33.78 12.79
N ALA A 374 8.42 -34.66 12.49
CA ALA A 374 8.39 -36.01 13.09
C ALA A 374 9.09 -37.09 12.25
N ASN A 375 9.74 -36.74 11.15
CA ASN A 375 10.48 -37.68 10.28
C ASN A 375 11.88 -37.16 9.87
N ARG A 376 12.63 -36.64 10.83
CA ARG A 376 14.10 -36.53 10.74
C ARG A 376 14.72 -36.88 12.07
#